data_8927efb61034d7d31201044c43505549
#
_entry.id   8927efb61034d7d31201044c43505549
#
_cell.length_a   1.000
_cell.length_b   1.000
_cell.length_c   1.000
_cell.angle_alpha   90.00
_cell.angle_beta   90.00
_cell.angle_gamma   90.00
#
_symmetry.space_group_name_H-M   'P 1'
#
loop_
_entity.id
_entity.type
_entity.pdbx_description
1 polymer ?
#
loop_
_entity_poly.entity_id
_entity_poly.type
_entity_poly.pdbx_seq_one_letter_code
_entity_poly.pdbx_strand_id
1 'polypeptide(L)'
;YDENSVYINGIEVHRPQLVSSGQQEGLSVINPDMVRSVAFSTGGFNAEYSDRMSSVLDITYKEPEAFEGAFSASMQGGSLALGTSTKKFSMLHGVRYKRNSSLLGGTDTKGEYDPQYFDYQTHIVLKPSKKFKVSFLGNVALNDYKFIPKNRETSFGTSTNAKTFLVYFDGQEHDKFQTFFGAMSLDFKPNKGNSFSLIGSAYQTNE
;
A
#
# COMPACT_ATOMS: atom_id res chain seq x y z
N TYR A 1 7.00 1.87 -14.34
CA TYR A 1 7.07 1.87 -12.87
C TYR A 1 8.52 1.82 -12.34
N ASP A 2 9.45 1.33 -13.14
CA ASP A 2 10.84 1.06 -12.71
C ASP A 2 11.69 2.33 -12.50
N GLU A 3 11.20 3.48 -12.90
CA GLU A 3 11.91 4.76 -12.80
C GLU A 3 11.56 5.55 -11.52
N ASN A 4 10.48 5.15 -10.81
CA ASN A 4 10.02 5.80 -9.59
C ASN A 4 10.31 4.90 -8.38
N SER A 5 10.79 5.48 -7.30
CA SER A 5 10.98 4.77 -6.04
C SER A 5 10.12 5.32 -4.93
N VAL A 6 9.64 4.41 -4.10
CA VAL A 6 8.93 4.71 -2.86
C VAL A 6 9.74 4.19 -1.68
N TYR A 7 10.01 5.06 -0.74
CA TYR A 7 10.71 4.73 0.50
C TYR A 7 9.77 4.94 1.69
N ILE A 8 9.83 4.05 2.66
CA ILE A 8 9.18 4.21 3.96
C ILE A 8 10.26 4.10 5.04
N ASN A 9 10.49 5.18 5.77
CA ASN A 9 11.56 5.27 6.78
C ASN A 9 12.95 4.90 6.24
N GLY A 10 13.28 5.31 5.00
CA GLY A 10 14.54 4.99 4.33
C GLY A 10 14.64 3.56 3.78
N ILE A 11 13.56 2.78 3.82
CA ILE A 11 13.48 1.41 3.29
C ILE A 11 12.73 1.44 1.96
N GLU A 12 13.35 0.97 0.89
CA GLU A 12 12.71 0.91 -0.41
C GLU A 12 11.58 -0.12 -0.45
N VAL A 13 10.43 0.28 -1.01
CA VAL A 13 9.27 -0.57 -1.20
C VAL A 13 9.13 -0.91 -2.68
N HIS A 14 9.41 -2.16 -3.05
CA HIS A 14 9.43 -2.59 -4.44
C HIS A 14 8.06 -2.67 -5.12
N ARG A 15 6.97 -2.84 -4.36
CA ARG A 15 5.60 -2.84 -4.87
C ARG A 15 4.73 -1.87 -4.06
N PRO A 16 4.73 -0.57 -4.40
CA PRO A 16 3.99 0.44 -3.63
C PRO A 16 2.46 0.33 -3.79
N GLN A 17 1.99 -0.39 -4.79
CA GLN A 17 0.58 -0.76 -4.96
C GLN A 17 0.40 -2.25 -4.69
N LEU A 18 -0.49 -2.58 -3.77
CA LEU A 18 -0.68 -3.95 -3.29
C LEU A 18 -1.27 -4.89 -4.35
N VAL A 19 -2.05 -4.36 -5.29
CA VAL A 19 -2.55 -5.08 -6.47
C VAL A 19 -2.68 -4.11 -7.64
N SER A 20 -2.23 -4.51 -8.80
CA SER A 20 -2.47 -3.82 -10.07
C SER A 20 -3.11 -4.81 -11.03
N SER A 21 -4.43 -4.92 -11.03
CA SER A 21 -5.13 -5.57 -12.13
C SER A 21 -5.59 -4.50 -13.12
N GLY A 22 -5.42 -4.75 -14.41
CA GLY A 22 -5.41 -3.80 -15.52
C GLY A 22 -6.51 -2.74 -15.66
N GLN A 23 -7.48 -2.68 -14.76
CA GLN A 23 -8.53 -1.66 -14.74
C GLN A 23 -8.75 -1.01 -13.37
N GLN A 24 -8.09 -1.51 -12.32
CA GLN A 24 -8.25 -0.96 -10.97
C GLN A 24 -6.90 -0.90 -10.25
N GLU A 25 -6.59 0.27 -9.75
CA GLU A 25 -5.47 0.45 -8.84
C GLU A 25 -5.81 -0.20 -7.49
N GLY A 26 -4.90 -1.06 -7.02
CA GLY A 26 -4.98 -1.64 -5.70
C GLY A 26 -4.84 -0.61 -4.58
N LEU A 27 -5.05 -1.04 -3.35
CA LEU A 27 -4.77 -0.22 -2.19
C LEU A 27 -3.27 0.11 -2.13
N SER A 28 -2.92 1.38 -1.95
CA SER A 28 -1.53 1.77 -1.72
C SER A 28 -0.99 1.09 -0.47
N VAL A 29 0.26 0.62 -0.52
CA VAL A 29 0.97 0.11 0.66
C VAL A 29 1.06 1.14 1.78
N ILE A 30 0.97 2.43 1.43
CA ILE A 30 1.08 3.52 2.39
C ILE A 30 -0.22 3.63 3.20
N ASN A 31 -0.13 3.50 4.51
CA ASN A 31 -1.23 3.79 5.42
C ASN A 31 -1.19 5.26 5.85
N PRO A 32 -2.13 6.12 5.38
CA PRO A 32 -2.08 7.56 5.68
C PRO A 32 -2.14 7.89 7.18
N ASP A 33 -2.84 7.06 7.97
CA ASP A 33 -2.98 7.28 9.42
C ASP A 33 -1.65 7.12 10.17
N MET A 34 -0.71 6.37 9.57
CA MET A 34 0.64 6.15 10.10
C MET A 34 1.66 7.19 9.64
N VAL A 35 1.35 7.99 8.62
CA VAL A 35 2.29 8.92 7.99
C VAL A 35 2.50 10.17 8.87
N ARG A 36 3.78 10.53 9.06
CA ARG A 36 4.21 11.79 9.67
C ARG A 36 4.49 12.86 8.62
N SER A 37 5.26 12.49 7.58
CA SER A 37 5.65 13.40 6.52
C SER A 37 5.90 12.66 5.22
N VAL A 38 5.74 13.39 4.12
CA VAL A 38 6.01 12.92 2.76
C VAL A 38 6.91 13.94 2.09
N ALA A 39 8.03 13.48 1.52
CA ALA A 39 8.88 14.26 0.65
C ALA A 39 8.80 13.67 -0.77
N PHE A 40 8.51 14.53 -1.74
CA PHE A 40 8.43 14.14 -3.14
C PHE A 40 9.47 14.92 -3.94
N SER A 41 10.27 14.21 -4.73
CA SER A 41 11.32 14.80 -5.58
C SER A 41 11.21 14.25 -7.00
N THR A 42 11.29 15.13 -8.00
CA THR A 42 11.24 14.81 -9.44
C THR A 42 12.58 15.02 -10.14
N GLY A 43 13.66 15.14 -9.36
CA GLY A 43 15.03 15.36 -9.83
C GLY A 43 15.88 15.97 -8.72
N GLY A 44 17.21 15.99 -8.91
CA GLY A 44 18.14 16.51 -7.91
C GLY A 44 18.15 15.70 -6.62
N PHE A 45 18.04 14.39 -6.74
CA PHE A 45 17.98 13.46 -5.61
C PHE A 45 19.24 13.52 -4.76
N ASN A 46 19.11 13.31 -3.47
CA ASN A 46 20.24 13.05 -2.59
C ASN A 46 20.97 11.78 -3.04
N ALA A 47 22.26 11.69 -2.75
CA ALA A 47 23.09 10.53 -3.14
C ALA A 47 22.62 9.18 -2.57
N GLU A 48 21.79 9.21 -1.53
CA GLU A 48 21.14 8.02 -0.94
C GLU A 48 20.10 7.37 -1.86
N TYR A 49 19.50 8.14 -2.79
CA TYR A 49 18.51 7.68 -3.76
C TYR A 49 19.15 7.48 -5.13
N SER A 50 20.19 6.64 -5.17
CA SER A 50 20.88 6.31 -6.43
C SER A 50 20.04 5.43 -7.34
N ASP A 51 20.34 5.48 -8.65
CA ASP A 51 19.78 4.57 -9.65
C ASP A 51 18.31 4.79 -10.03
N ARG A 52 17.79 6.02 -9.85
CA ARG A 52 16.42 6.38 -10.26
C ARG A 52 16.39 7.62 -11.14
N MET A 53 15.54 7.60 -12.16
CA MET A 53 15.52 8.63 -13.21
C MET A 53 14.35 9.60 -13.12
N SER A 54 13.20 9.20 -12.56
CA SER A 54 11.97 10.00 -12.64
C SER A 54 11.54 10.63 -11.33
N SER A 55 11.28 9.86 -10.30
CA SER A 55 10.83 10.41 -9.01
C SER A 55 11.17 9.54 -7.81
N VAL A 56 11.27 10.22 -6.66
CA VAL A 56 11.40 9.59 -5.34
C VAL A 56 10.29 10.11 -4.45
N LEU A 57 9.57 9.19 -3.83
CA LEU A 57 8.59 9.45 -2.79
C LEU A 57 9.12 8.89 -1.47
N ASP A 58 9.57 9.76 -0.59
CA ASP A 58 10.07 9.38 0.73
C ASP A 58 9.04 9.68 1.81
N ILE A 59 8.65 8.64 2.52
CA ILE A 59 7.59 8.64 3.50
C ILE A 59 8.17 8.32 4.86
N THR A 60 7.91 9.18 5.82
CA THR A 60 8.28 8.94 7.21
C THR A 60 7.03 8.59 8.02
N TYR A 61 7.02 7.43 8.66
CA TYR A 61 5.97 7.07 9.60
C TYR A 61 6.16 7.75 10.96
N LYS A 62 5.06 7.92 11.67
CA LYS A 62 5.06 8.49 13.02
C LYS A 62 5.87 7.61 13.97
N GLU A 63 6.56 8.24 14.89
CA GLU A 63 7.03 7.64 16.14
C GLU A 63 6.18 8.26 17.25
N PRO A 64 5.16 7.58 17.77
CA PRO A 64 4.31 8.09 18.84
C PRO A 64 5.12 8.57 20.04
N GLU A 65 4.73 9.67 20.65
CA GLU A 65 5.33 10.19 21.89
C GLU A 65 4.49 9.83 23.13
N ALA A 66 3.21 9.55 22.91
CA ALA A 66 2.25 9.12 23.91
C ALA A 66 1.28 8.12 23.30
N PHE A 67 0.26 7.68 24.03
CA PHE A 67 -0.83 6.93 23.44
C PHE A 67 -1.62 7.84 22.49
N GLU A 68 -1.77 7.38 21.24
CA GLU A 68 -2.54 8.05 20.20
C GLU A 68 -3.33 7.00 19.40
N GLY A 69 -4.45 7.44 18.81
CA GLY A 69 -5.25 6.59 17.95
C GLY A 69 -5.99 7.40 16.90
N ALA A 70 -6.18 6.79 15.74
CA ALA A 70 -7.02 7.30 14.66
C ALA A 70 -7.96 6.19 14.21
N PHE A 71 -9.22 6.55 14.00
CA PHE A 71 -10.24 5.64 13.47
C PHE A 71 -10.99 6.32 12.34
N SER A 72 -11.16 5.64 11.24
CA SER A 72 -12.02 6.08 10.15
C SER A 72 -12.94 4.97 9.71
N ALA A 73 -14.17 5.35 9.34
CA ALA A 73 -15.15 4.44 8.78
C ALA A 73 -15.88 5.11 7.62
N SER A 74 -16.14 4.35 6.57
CA SER A 74 -16.86 4.76 5.39
C SER A 74 -17.70 3.61 4.85
N MET A 75 -18.56 3.89 3.86
CA MET A 75 -19.33 2.83 3.19
C MET A 75 -18.43 1.82 2.44
N GLN A 76 -17.19 2.17 2.17
CA GLN A 76 -16.23 1.32 1.46
C GLN A 76 -15.30 0.54 2.38
N GLY A 77 -15.35 0.79 3.70
CA GLY A 77 -14.47 0.15 4.67
C GLY A 77 -14.06 1.08 5.79
N GLY A 78 -12.98 0.73 6.47
CA GLY A 78 -12.47 1.52 7.58
C GLY A 78 -11.01 1.30 7.86
N SER A 79 -10.46 2.15 8.69
CA SER A 79 -9.11 2.04 9.22
C SER A 79 -9.06 2.29 10.72
N LEU A 80 -8.07 1.69 11.36
CA LEU A 80 -7.72 1.92 12.76
C LEU A 80 -6.21 1.99 12.86
N ALA A 81 -5.68 3.05 13.43
CA ALA A 81 -4.28 3.16 13.78
C ALA A 81 -4.16 3.46 15.28
N LEU A 82 -3.26 2.72 15.95
CA LEU A 82 -2.99 2.86 17.37
C LEU A 82 -1.49 2.95 17.59
N GLY A 83 -1.09 3.95 18.36
CA GLY A 83 0.29 4.18 18.74
C GLY A 83 0.47 4.36 20.23
N THR A 84 1.62 3.95 20.73
CA THR A 84 2.01 4.20 22.12
C THR A 84 3.53 4.22 22.24
N SER A 85 4.01 4.85 23.31
CA SER A 85 5.44 4.92 23.55
C SER A 85 5.81 4.95 25.02
N THR A 86 7.07 4.64 25.26
CA THR A 86 7.79 4.86 26.50
C THR A 86 9.10 5.59 26.18
N LYS A 87 9.92 5.93 27.20
CA LYS A 87 11.21 6.61 26.99
C LYS A 87 12.17 5.88 26.03
N LYS A 88 12.03 4.56 25.85
CA LYS A 88 12.96 3.75 25.05
C LYS A 88 12.29 2.92 23.96
N PHE A 89 10.99 2.93 23.92
CA PHE A 89 10.19 2.09 23.00
C PHE A 89 9.02 2.88 22.47
N SER A 90 8.76 2.77 21.19
CA SER A 90 7.55 3.27 20.54
C SER A 90 7.02 2.21 19.57
N MET A 91 5.73 2.11 19.47
CA MET A 91 5.06 1.24 18.51
C MET A 91 3.86 1.94 17.90
N LEU A 92 3.62 1.65 16.64
CA LEU A 92 2.49 2.13 15.87
C LEU A 92 1.96 0.96 15.04
N HIS A 93 0.67 0.70 15.13
CA HIS A 93 -0.02 -0.35 14.40
C HIS A 93 -1.15 0.25 13.60
N GLY A 94 -1.33 -0.20 12.37
CA GLY A 94 -2.42 0.22 11.49
C GLY A 94 -3.10 -0.98 10.86
N VAL A 95 -4.42 -0.98 10.85
CA VAL A 95 -5.26 -1.97 10.17
C VAL A 95 -6.17 -1.22 9.21
N ARG A 96 -6.31 -1.71 7.98
CA ARG A 96 -7.27 -1.19 7.01
C ARG A 96 -8.05 -2.33 6.37
N TYR A 97 -9.32 -2.07 6.14
CA TYR A 97 -10.16 -2.89 5.29
C TYR A 97 -10.89 -2.00 4.29
N LYS A 98 -10.91 -2.40 3.03
CA LYS A 98 -11.62 -1.69 1.97
C LYS A 98 -12.29 -2.68 1.02
N ARG A 99 -13.53 -2.35 0.61
CA ARG A 99 -14.29 -3.07 -0.40
C ARG A 99 -14.91 -2.09 -1.37
N ASN A 100 -14.60 -2.19 -2.63
CA ASN A 100 -14.99 -1.20 -3.66
C ASN A 100 -16.18 -1.61 -4.52
N SER A 101 -16.90 -2.68 -4.20
CA SER A 101 -18.00 -3.22 -5.01
C SER A 101 -19.13 -2.22 -5.28
N SER A 102 -19.45 -1.36 -4.31
CA SER A 102 -20.60 -0.44 -4.42
C SER A 102 -20.38 0.73 -5.39
N LEU A 103 -19.14 1.16 -5.63
CA LEU A 103 -18.84 2.24 -6.57
C LEU A 103 -18.85 1.77 -8.02
N LEU A 104 -18.52 0.51 -8.24
CA LEU A 104 -18.33 -0.05 -9.58
C LEU A 104 -19.62 -0.61 -10.17
N GLY A 105 -20.58 -0.98 -9.32
CA GLY A 105 -21.90 -1.43 -9.76
C GLY A 105 -22.78 -0.32 -10.37
N GLY A 106 -22.42 0.96 -10.19
CA GLY A 106 -23.12 2.12 -10.77
C GLY A 106 -22.58 2.59 -12.12
N THR A 107 -21.42 2.09 -12.56
CA THR A 107 -20.84 2.40 -13.86
C THR A 107 -21.26 1.35 -14.88
N ASP A 108 -21.41 1.75 -16.14
CA ASP A 108 -21.73 0.84 -17.25
C ASP A 108 -20.49 -0.01 -17.60
N THR A 109 -20.09 -0.85 -16.63
CA THR A 109 -18.90 -1.68 -16.73
C THR A 109 -19.20 -3.02 -17.37
N LYS A 110 -18.19 -3.60 -18.04
CA LYS A 110 -18.26 -4.88 -18.73
C LYS A 110 -18.46 -6.10 -17.80
N GLY A 111 -18.55 -5.89 -16.49
CA GLY A 111 -18.70 -6.92 -15.48
C GLY A 111 -18.92 -6.36 -14.07
N GLU A 112 -19.13 -7.24 -13.14
CA GLU A 112 -19.18 -6.93 -11.72
C GLU A 112 -17.81 -7.15 -11.09
N TYR A 113 -17.27 -6.09 -10.46
CA TYR A 113 -16.00 -6.12 -9.76
C TYR A 113 -16.25 -6.05 -8.27
N ASP A 114 -15.68 -6.98 -7.51
CA ASP A 114 -15.75 -6.99 -6.05
C ASP A 114 -14.35 -7.13 -5.42
N PRO A 115 -13.51 -6.09 -5.52
CA PRO A 115 -12.21 -6.10 -4.89
C PRO A 115 -12.33 -5.85 -3.39
N GLN A 116 -11.65 -6.68 -2.61
CA GLN A 116 -11.55 -6.57 -1.17
C GLN A 116 -10.09 -6.51 -0.77
N TYR A 117 -9.76 -5.59 0.13
CA TYR A 117 -8.41 -5.33 0.59
C TYR A 117 -8.40 -5.34 2.11
N PHE A 118 -7.48 -6.10 2.67
CA PHE A 118 -7.14 -6.05 4.08
C PHE A 118 -5.64 -5.86 4.20
N ASP A 119 -5.20 -4.90 5.02
CA ASP A 119 -3.81 -4.80 5.38
C ASP A 119 -3.61 -4.50 6.87
N TYR A 120 -2.53 -5.07 7.40
CA TYR A 120 -2.02 -4.78 8.72
C TYR A 120 -0.58 -4.31 8.60
N GLN A 121 -0.27 -3.20 9.25
CA GLN A 121 1.05 -2.61 9.29
C GLN A 121 1.52 -2.38 10.72
N THR A 122 2.81 -2.47 10.92
CA THR A 122 3.43 -2.19 12.20
C THR A 122 4.75 -1.46 12.02
N HIS A 123 4.99 -0.46 12.86
CA HIS A 123 6.25 0.25 12.98
C HIS A 123 6.66 0.26 14.45
N ILE A 124 7.75 -0.39 14.78
CA ILE A 124 8.27 -0.54 16.14
C ILE A 124 9.65 0.08 16.21
N VAL A 125 9.90 0.92 17.21
CA VAL A 125 11.18 1.58 17.41
C VAL A 125 11.67 1.34 18.83
N LEU A 126 12.89 0.86 18.94
CA LEU A 126 13.62 0.64 20.19
C LEU A 126 14.82 1.58 20.25
N LYS A 127 14.96 2.32 21.32
CA LYS A 127 16.08 3.22 21.61
C LYS A 127 16.78 2.78 22.91
N PRO A 128 17.54 1.66 22.89
CA PRO A 128 18.19 1.12 24.11
C PRO A 128 19.11 2.14 24.76
N SER A 129 19.77 2.98 23.94
CA SER A 129 20.62 4.07 24.37
C SER A 129 20.50 5.27 23.42
N LYS A 130 21.09 6.42 23.80
CA LYS A 130 21.15 7.62 22.93
C LYS A 130 21.97 7.39 21.64
N LYS A 131 22.78 6.34 21.58
CA LYS A 131 23.63 6.02 20.44
C LYS A 131 23.06 4.94 19.54
N PHE A 132 22.08 4.16 20.02
CA PHE A 132 21.50 3.02 19.32
C PHE A 132 20.01 3.20 19.13
N LYS A 133 19.57 3.01 17.87
CA LYS A 133 18.14 2.89 17.48
C LYS A 133 17.97 1.64 16.65
N VAL A 134 16.97 0.86 16.96
CA VAL A 134 16.52 -0.29 16.17
C VAL A 134 15.10 -0.01 15.75
N SER A 135 14.78 -0.14 14.47
CA SER A 135 13.41 -0.05 14.01
C SER A 135 13.00 -1.27 13.19
N PHE A 136 11.76 -1.65 13.32
CA PHE A 136 11.13 -2.72 12.57
C PHE A 136 9.89 -2.17 11.86
N LEU A 137 9.79 -2.44 10.57
CA LEU A 137 8.64 -2.14 9.73
C LEU A 137 8.09 -3.46 9.19
N GLY A 138 6.81 -3.72 9.40
CA GLY A 138 6.14 -4.91 8.91
C GLY A 138 4.83 -4.58 8.21
N ASN A 139 4.50 -5.33 7.15
CA ASN A 139 3.23 -5.25 6.45
C ASN A 139 2.74 -6.65 6.07
N VAL A 140 1.47 -6.90 6.28
CA VAL A 140 0.74 -8.07 5.78
C VAL A 140 -0.47 -7.56 5.02
N ALA A 141 -0.57 -7.88 3.73
CA ALA A 141 -1.69 -7.50 2.90
C ALA A 141 -2.35 -8.74 2.29
N LEU A 142 -3.66 -8.79 2.40
CA LEU A 142 -4.51 -9.84 1.83
C LEU A 142 -5.51 -9.17 0.89
N ASN A 143 -5.46 -9.54 -0.38
CA ASN A 143 -6.31 -8.95 -1.40
C ASN A 143 -7.08 -10.08 -2.09
N ASP A 144 -8.38 -9.90 -2.19
CA ASP A 144 -9.30 -10.80 -2.87
C ASP A 144 -9.95 -10.01 -4.00
N TYR A 145 -9.75 -10.45 -5.22
CA TYR A 145 -10.27 -9.80 -6.41
C TYR A 145 -11.20 -10.75 -7.14
N LYS A 146 -12.45 -10.34 -7.27
CA LYS A 146 -13.47 -11.13 -7.99
C LYS A 146 -14.02 -10.31 -9.13
N PHE A 147 -14.02 -10.92 -10.33
CA PHE A 147 -14.62 -10.37 -11.53
C PHE A 147 -15.63 -11.34 -12.10
N ILE A 148 -16.87 -10.88 -12.30
CA ILE A 148 -17.96 -11.62 -12.94
C ILE A 148 -18.35 -10.85 -14.19
N PRO A 149 -18.00 -11.32 -15.40
CA PRO A 149 -18.36 -10.64 -16.63
C PRO A 149 -19.87 -10.64 -16.84
N LYS A 150 -20.40 -9.53 -17.34
CA LYS A 150 -21.81 -9.41 -17.73
C LYS A 150 -21.98 -9.71 -19.21
N ASN A 151 -23.06 -10.42 -19.54
CA ASN A 151 -23.47 -10.61 -20.93
C ASN A 151 -23.70 -9.25 -21.59
N ARG A 152 -23.24 -9.13 -22.81
CA ARG A 152 -23.30 -7.87 -23.56
C ARG A 152 -24.21 -7.99 -24.75
N GLU A 153 -25.13 -7.03 -24.84
CA GLU A 153 -25.97 -6.84 -26.01
C GLU A 153 -25.52 -5.56 -26.75
N THR A 154 -25.27 -5.69 -28.04
CA THR A 154 -24.92 -4.55 -28.89
C THR A 154 -25.80 -4.60 -30.11
N SER A 155 -26.63 -3.57 -30.29
CA SER A 155 -27.48 -3.41 -31.48
C SER A 155 -26.84 -2.45 -32.46
N PHE A 156 -26.84 -2.81 -33.74
CA PHE A 156 -26.33 -1.97 -34.83
C PHE A 156 -27.22 -2.15 -36.05
N GLY A 157 -27.26 -1.11 -36.88
CA GLY A 157 -28.09 -1.11 -38.09
C GLY A 157 -28.93 0.17 -38.24
N THR A 158 -29.91 0.16 -39.12
CA THR A 158 -30.86 1.24 -39.37
C THR A 158 -32.15 0.99 -38.59
N SER A 159 -33.00 2.01 -38.45
CA SER A 159 -34.31 1.91 -37.81
C SER A 159 -35.25 0.85 -38.43
N THR A 160 -34.99 0.46 -39.67
CA THR A 160 -35.76 -0.58 -40.39
C THR A 160 -35.07 -1.93 -40.44
N ASN A 161 -33.79 -2.04 -40.08
CA ASN A 161 -33.02 -3.27 -40.08
C ASN A 161 -31.96 -3.24 -38.99
N ALA A 162 -32.38 -3.36 -37.72
CA ALA A 162 -31.52 -3.49 -36.60
C ALA A 162 -31.10 -4.97 -36.41
N LYS A 163 -29.81 -5.18 -36.18
CA LYS A 163 -29.23 -6.47 -35.78
C LYS A 163 -28.71 -6.36 -34.37
N THR A 164 -28.99 -7.36 -33.57
CA THR A 164 -28.52 -7.46 -32.20
C THR A 164 -27.45 -8.56 -32.12
N PHE A 165 -26.31 -8.21 -31.54
CA PHE A 165 -25.22 -9.12 -31.25
C PHE A 165 -25.18 -9.34 -29.74
N LEU A 166 -25.40 -10.57 -29.33
CA LEU A 166 -25.36 -11.00 -27.93
C LEU A 166 -24.04 -11.75 -27.68
N VAL A 167 -23.27 -11.26 -26.74
CA VAL A 167 -22.07 -11.94 -26.27
C VAL A 167 -22.37 -12.50 -24.88
N TYR A 168 -22.32 -13.80 -24.77
CA TYR A 168 -22.43 -14.51 -23.51
C TYR A 168 -21.03 -14.76 -22.97
N PHE A 169 -20.79 -14.32 -21.74
CA PHE A 169 -19.57 -14.63 -21.01
C PHE A 169 -19.89 -15.72 -20.00
N ASP A 170 -19.15 -16.80 -20.07
CA ASP A 170 -19.23 -17.90 -19.10
C ASP A 170 -17.94 -17.91 -18.28
N GLY A 171 -18.09 -18.03 -16.96
CA GLY A 171 -16.98 -18.06 -16.03
C GLY A 171 -16.87 -16.80 -15.13
N GLN A 172 -15.95 -16.88 -14.21
CA GLN A 172 -15.59 -15.80 -13.30
C GLN A 172 -14.09 -15.87 -13.03
N GLU A 173 -13.48 -14.71 -12.81
CA GLU A 173 -12.10 -14.60 -12.39
C GLU A 173 -12.07 -14.36 -10.86
N HIS A 174 -11.20 -15.07 -10.17
CA HIS A 174 -11.06 -14.95 -8.73
C HIS A 174 -9.58 -15.08 -8.35
N ASP A 175 -8.95 -13.95 -8.12
CA ASP A 175 -7.54 -13.84 -7.81
C ASP A 175 -7.34 -13.47 -6.36
N LYS A 176 -6.40 -14.13 -5.71
CA LYS A 176 -6.01 -13.86 -4.33
C LYS A 176 -4.54 -13.55 -4.27
N PHE A 177 -4.22 -12.40 -3.71
CA PHE A 177 -2.85 -11.96 -3.53
C PHE A 177 -2.55 -11.80 -2.04
N GLN A 178 -1.47 -12.42 -1.61
CA GLN A 178 -0.97 -12.30 -0.25
C GLN A 178 0.43 -11.70 -0.29
N THR A 179 0.64 -10.61 0.41
CA THR A 179 1.93 -9.94 0.49
C THR A 179 2.39 -9.89 1.95
N PHE A 180 3.61 -10.31 2.15
CA PHE A 180 4.32 -10.20 3.42
C PHE A 180 5.58 -9.38 3.20
N PHE A 181 5.74 -8.33 3.98
CA PHE A 181 6.92 -7.50 3.97
C PHE A 181 7.40 -7.28 5.39
N GLY A 182 8.70 -7.39 5.58
CA GLY A 182 9.36 -7.09 6.84
C GLY A 182 10.71 -6.44 6.60
N ALA A 183 11.01 -5.40 7.37
CA ALA A 183 12.30 -4.74 7.31
C ALA A 183 12.78 -4.34 8.70
N MET A 184 14.08 -4.39 8.91
CA MET A 184 14.72 -3.97 10.14
C MET A 184 15.85 -3.00 9.83
N SER A 185 15.93 -1.90 10.56
CA SER A 185 17.07 -1.00 10.53
C SER A 185 17.77 -0.92 11.89
N LEU A 186 19.07 -0.86 11.84
CA LEU A 186 19.97 -0.67 12.98
C LEU A 186 20.76 0.61 12.76
N ASP A 187 20.50 1.62 13.57
CA ASP A 187 21.24 2.88 13.51
C ASP A 187 22.16 3.02 14.72
N PHE A 188 23.44 3.27 14.45
CA PHE A 188 24.45 3.49 15.47
C PHE A 188 25.13 4.83 15.27
N LYS A 189 25.05 5.71 16.28
CA LYS A 189 25.67 7.04 16.30
C LYS A 189 26.68 7.12 17.46
N PRO A 190 27.94 6.71 17.25
CA PRO A 190 28.96 6.73 18.33
C PRO A 190 29.26 8.15 18.80
N ASN A 191 29.23 9.14 17.89
CA ASN A 191 29.48 10.56 18.16
C ASN A 191 28.67 11.44 17.18
N LYS A 192 28.80 12.77 17.28
CA LYS A 192 28.05 13.71 16.44
C LYS A 192 28.46 13.71 14.96
N GLY A 193 29.66 13.26 14.64
CA GLY A 193 30.22 13.30 13.28
C GLY A 193 30.06 12.01 12.49
N ASN A 194 29.71 10.90 13.17
CA ASN A 194 29.61 9.59 12.49
C ASN A 194 28.26 8.95 12.78
N SER A 195 27.63 8.40 11.74
CA SER A 195 26.45 7.56 11.87
C SER A 195 26.59 6.35 10.94
N PHE A 196 26.19 5.20 11.42
CA PHE A 196 26.17 3.94 10.67
C PHE A 196 24.73 3.44 10.71
N SER A 197 24.23 3.05 9.54
CA SER A 197 22.91 2.44 9.40
C SER A 197 23.04 1.12 8.63
N LEU A 198 22.40 0.08 9.14
CA LEU A 198 22.26 -1.21 8.47
C LEU A 198 20.79 -1.51 8.31
N ILE A 199 20.38 -1.74 7.07
CA ILE A 199 18.99 -2.04 6.70
C ILE A 199 18.95 -3.42 6.06
N GLY A 200 18.03 -4.26 6.53
CA GLY A 200 17.69 -5.53 5.88
C GLY A 200 16.18 -5.63 5.69
N SER A 201 15.75 -6.07 4.52
CA SER A 201 14.34 -6.27 4.20
C SER A 201 14.08 -7.61 3.53
N ALA A 202 12.89 -8.14 3.71
CA ALA A 202 12.39 -9.33 3.05
C ALA A 202 10.97 -9.07 2.53
N TYR A 203 10.68 -9.58 1.35
CA TYR A 203 9.41 -9.44 0.67
C TYR A 203 9.00 -10.78 0.07
N GLN A 204 7.74 -11.16 0.25
CA GLN A 204 7.13 -12.35 -0.35
C GLN A 204 5.74 -12.02 -0.83
N THR A 205 5.41 -12.45 -2.05
CA THR A 205 4.05 -12.43 -2.62
C THR A 205 3.66 -13.84 -3.04
N ASN A 206 2.44 -14.22 -2.73
CA ASN A 206 1.77 -15.44 -3.23
C ASN A 206 0.55 -15.00 -4.03
N GLU A 207 0.38 -15.61 -5.18
CA GLU A 207 -0.75 -15.40 -6.13
C GLU A 207 -1.47 -16.71 -6.35
#